data_367c5852b020b16d9a9a75c8d9bd7cb7
#
_entry.id   367c5852b020b16d9a9a75c8d9bd7cb7
#
_cell.length_a   1.000
_cell.length_b   1.000
_cell.length_c   1.000
_cell.angle_alpha   90.00
_cell.angle_beta   90.00
_cell.angle_gamma   90.00
#
_symmetry.space_group_name_H-M   'P 1'
#
loop_
_entity.id
_entity.type
_entity.pdbx_description
1 polymer ?
#
loop_
_entity_poly.entity_id
_entity_poly.type
_entity_poly.pdbx_seq_one_letter_code
_entity_poly.pdbx_strand_id
1 'polypeptide(L)'
;MNALLAILRRDVRLLLLGGRRGGAMLPVLFFLAVAMLFPFAVGPDPVLLAKTGGGVVWVAALLAAILPIDRLIEPDLELGMFDQWALRGISEEWIALIRIIAHWLSFGPPLMLAALPASALLGINGEMLRLVEIGLLVGTPGLAALGVTVAALTAGLRGGAALGGMLVVPLAVPILVFGTGSLASGGASGLALAGAASLVLLAVAPFAAGAAIRGARG
;
A
#
# COMPACT_ATOMS: atom_id res chain seq x y z
N MET A 1 12.63 23.42 0.87
CA MET A 1 11.19 23.09 0.78
C MET A 1 10.71 22.85 -0.66
N ASN A 2 11.13 23.69 -1.61
CA ASN A 2 10.69 23.53 -3.02
C ASN A 2 11.17 22.22 -3.70
N ALA A 3 12.37 21.71 -3.38
CA ALA A 3 12.91 20.49 -3.98
C ALA A 3 12.11 19.23 -3.55
N LEU A 4 11.81 19.08 -2.26
CA LEU A 4 11.05 17.94 -1.73
C LEU A 4 9.62 17.90 -2.31
N LEU A 5 8.96 19.06 -2.44
CA LEU A 5 7.66 19.16 -3.06
C LEU A 5 7.69 18.81 -4.56
N ALA A 6 8.77 19.18 -5.26
CA ALA A 6 8.96 18.83 -6.66
C ALA A 6 9.11 17.30 -6.83
N ILE A 7 9.88 16.65 -5.95
CA ILE A 7 10.03 15.18 -5.92
C ILE A 7 8.67 14.53 -5.66
N LEU A 8 7.93 14.98 -4.63
CA LEU A 8 6.61 14.45 -4.33
C LEU A 8 5.65 14.56 -5.53
N ARG A 9 5.57 15.74 -6.16
CA ARG A 9 4.71 15.93 -7.36
C ARG A 9 5.11 15.02 -8.52
N ARG A 10 6.41 14.85 -8.75
CA ARG A 10 6.94 13.92 -9.75
C ARG A 10 6.49 12.50 -9.44
N ASP A 11 6.73 12.02 -8.21
CA ASP A 11 6.45 10.66 -7.81
C ASP A 11 4.96 10.34 -7.83
N VAL A 12 4.12 11.24 -7.30
CA VAL A 12 2.67 11.12 -7.38
C VAL A 12 2.19 11.03 -8.83
N ARG A 13 2.72 11.89 -9.72
CA ARG A 13 2.37 11.83 -11.14
C ARG A 13 2.81 10.53 -11.81
N LEU A 14 4.02 10.05 -11.51
CA LEU A 14 4.53 8.79 -12.06
C LEU A 14 3.70 7.59 -11.60
N LEU A 15 3.33 7.55 -10.30
CA LEU A 15 2.56 6.46 -9.73
C LEU A 15 1.07 6.52 -10.09
N LEU A 16 0.47 7.71 -10.17
CA LEU A 16 -0.94 7.86 -10.56
C LEU A 16 -1.15 7.67 -12.06
N LEU A 17 -0.35 8.34 -12.89
CA LEU A 17 -0.56 8.34 -14.33
C LEU A 17 0.15 7.18 -15.03
N GLY A 18 1.26 6.69 -14.47
CA GLY A 18 1.97 5.44 -14.81
C GLY A 18 2.29 5.14 -16.26
N GLY A 19 1.89 5.98 -17.18
CA GLY A 19 2.08 5.81 -18.61
C GLY A 19 1.65 4.41 -19.09
N ARG A 20 2.52 3.76 -19.89
CA ARG A 20 2.28 2.41 -20.44
C ARG A 20 2.13 1.28 -19.38
N ARG A 21 2.46 1.52 -18.12
CA ARG A 21 2.42 0.51 -17.02
C ARG A 21 1.19 0.60 -16.13
N GLY A 22 0.15 1.37 -16.51
CA GLY A 22 -1.17 1.34 -15.89
C GLY A 22 -1.39 2.21 -14.65
N GLY A 23 -0.37 2.89 -14.10
CA GLY A 23 -0.52 3.83 -12.97
C GLY A 23 -1.35 3.27 -11.80
N ALA A 24 -2.13 4.15 -11.17
CA ALA A 24 -3.08 3.79 -10.10
C ALA A 24 -4.25 2.92 -10.60
N MET A 25 -4.50 2.89 -11.90
CA MET A 25 -5.55 2.07 -12.50
C MET A 25 -5.34 0.57 -12.21
N LEU A 26 -4.08 0.09 -12.25
CA LEU A 26 -3.78 -1.33 -12.06
C LEU A 26 -4.14 -1.82 -10.64
N PRO A 27 -3.73 -1.18 -9.54
CA PRO A 27 -4.20 -1.53 -8.19
C PRO A 27 -5.72 -1.50 -8.04
N VAL A 28 -6.39 -0.48 -8.59
CA VAL A 28 -7.85 -0.34 -8.52
C VAL A 28 -8.57 -1.45 -9.29
N LEU A 29 -8.16 -1.72 -10.52
CA LEU A 29 -8.75 -2.81 -11.32
C LEU A 29 -8.54 -4.18 -10.67
N PHE A 30 -7.35 -4.41 -10.12
CA PHE A 30 -7.08 -5.65 -9.40
C PHE A 30 -7.96 -5.79 -8.16
N PHE A 31 -8.08 -4.74 -7.35
CA PHE A 31 -8.96 -4.71 -6.19
C PHE A 31 -10.42 -5.01 -6.55
N LEU A 32 -10.95 -4.35 -7.58
CA LEU A 32 -12.31 -4.59 -8.07
C LEU A 32 -12.47 -5.98 -8.67
N ALA A 33 -11.46 -6.50 -9.36
CA ALA A 33 -11.48 -7.87 -9.88
C ALA A 33 -11.60 -8.90 -8.75
N VAL A 34 -10.85 -8.74 -7.65
CA VAL A 34 -10.97 -9.62 -6.47
C VAL A 34 -12.36 -9.52 -5.87
N ALA A 35 -12.90 -8.29 -5.68
CA ALA A 35 -14.24 -8.08 -5.15
C ALA A 35 -15.32 -8.68 -6.03
N MET A 36 -15.15 -8.62 -7.36
CA MET A 36 -16.08 -9.19 -8.34
C MET A 36 -15.99 -10.72 -8.39
N LEU A 37 -14.78 -11.29 -8.38
CA LEU A 37 -14.59 -12.73 -8.53
C LEU A 37 -14.97 -13.51 -7.26
N PHE A 38 -14.88 -12.90 -6.10
CA PHE A 38 -15.13 -13.58 -4.83
C PHE A 38 -16.53 -14.18 -4.72
N PRO A 39 -17.64 -13.46 -5.04
CA PRO A 39 -18.99 -14.05 -5.03
C PRO A 39 -19.14 -15.25 -5.95
N PHE A 40 -18.44 -15.27 -7.10
CA PHE A 40 -18.46 -16.43 -8.00
C PHE A 40 -17.70 -17.63 -7.42
N ALA A 41 -16.64 -17.37 -6.65
CA ALA A 41 -15.81 -18.42 -6.07
C ALA A 41 -16.47 -19.11 -4.86
N VAL A 42 -17.23 -18.35 -4.03
CA VAL A 42 -17.86 -18.89 -2.82
C VAL A 42 -19.35 -19.17 -2.96
N GLY A 43 -19.96 -18.75 -4.07
CA GLY A 43 -21.41 -18.80 -4.30
C GLY A 43 -22.14 -17.53 -3.84
N PRO A 44 -23.35 -17.27 -4.37
CA PRO A 44 -24.11 -16.05 -4.14
C PRO A 44 -24.92 -16.10 -2.83
N ASP A 45 -24.34 -16.62 -1.73
CA ASP A 45 -24.96 -16.61 -0.41
C ASP A 45 -24.78 -15.24 0.25
N PRO A 46 -25.84 -14.44 0.43
CA PRO A 46 -25.75 -13.09 1.00
C PRO A 46 -25.20 -13.08 2.44
N VAL A 47 -25.49 -14.13 3.23
CA VAL A 47 -25.03 -14.21 4.62
C VAL A 47 -23.52 -14.46 4.67
N LEU A 48 -23.02 -15.37 3.83
CA LEU A 48 -21.59 -15.65 3.72
C LEU A 48 -20.83 -14.43 3.18
N LEU A 49 -21.34 -13.78 2.14
CA LEU A 49 -20.72 -12.59 1.55
C LEU A 49 -20.65 -11.45 2.55
N ALA A 50 -21.73 -11.14 3.26
CA ALA A 50 -21.74 -10.09 4.29
C ALA A 50 -20.75 -10.38 5.44
N LYS A 51 -20.61 -11.66 5.83
CA LYS A 51 -19.69 -12.08 6.89
C LYS A 51 -18.22 -11.98 6.49
N THR A 52 -17.88 -12.27 5.24
CA THR A 52 -16.51 -12.38 4.76
C THR A 52 -16.04 -11.17 3.96
N GLY A 53 -16.97 -10.37 3.42
CA GLY A 53 -16.69 -9.29 2.48
C GLY A 53 -15.69 -8.25 2.98
N GLY A 54 -15.79 -7.85 4.24
CA GLY A 54 -14.82 -6.92 4.84
C GLY A 54 -13.39 -7.48 4.86
N GLY A 55 -13.22 -8.77 5.17
CA GLY A 55 -11.93 -9.45 5.08
C GLY A 55 -11.39 -9.51 3.66
N VAL A 56 -12.26 -9.75 2.69
CA VAL A 56 -11.91 -9.76 1.26
C VAL A 56 -11.39 -8.39 0.82
N VAL A 57 -12.04 -7.31 1.23
CA VAL A 57 -11.58 -5.94 0.96
C VAL A 57 -10.16 -5.72 1.49
N TRP A 58 -9.87 -6.16 2.70
CA TRP A 58 -8.55 -6.02 3.30
C TRP A 58 -7.47 -6.84 2.55
N VAL A 59 -7.77 -8.08 2.19
CA VAL A 59 -6.84 -8.91 1.39
C VAL A 59 -6.62 -8.28 0.02
N ALA A 60 -7.68 -7.83 -0.63
CA ALA A 60 -7.57 -7.16 -1.93
C ALA A 60 -6.76 -5.86 -1.85
N ALA A 61 -6.93 -5.07 -0.78
CA ALA A 61 -6.16 -3.85 -0.56
C ALA A 61 -4.67 -4.13 -0.33
N LEU A 62 -4.33 -5.17 0.46
CA LEU A 62 -2.95 -5.62 0.65
C LEU A 62 -2.31 -6.02 -0.69
N LEU A 63 -2.98 -6.87 -1.45
CA LEU A 63 -2.46 -7.34 -2.74
C LEU A 63 -2.33 -6.20 -3.75
N ALA A 64 -3.29 -5.28 -3.79
CA ALA A 64 -3.23 -4.09 -4.64
C ALA A 64 -2.06 -3.16 -4.27
N ALA A 65 -1.74 -3.02 -2.97
CA ALA A 65 -0.60 -2.23 -2.51
C ALA A 65 0.76 -2.78 -2.96
N ILE A 66 0.86 -4.10 -3.21
CA ILE A 66 2.10 -4.75 -3.66
C ILE A 66 2.37 -4.54 -5.15
N LEU A 67 1.32 -4.34 -5.96
CA LEU A 67 1.46 -4.32 -7.43
C LEU A 67 2.49 -3.31 -7.97
N PRO A 68 2.65 -2.08 -7.45
CA PRO A 68 3.63 -1.14 -7.97
C PRO A 68 5.01 -1.21 -7.31
N ILE A 69 5.35 -2.29 -6.59
CA ILE A 69 6.57 -2.37 -5.78
C ILE A 69 7.86 -2.19 -6.61
N ASP A 70 7.86 -2.70 -7.84
CA ASP A 70 8.93 -2.57 -8.83
C ASP A 70 9.21 -1.14 -9.29
N ARG A 71 8.26 -0.24 -9.05
CA ARG A 71 8.32 1.16 -9.51
C ARG A 71 8.74 2.12 -8.41
N LEU A 72 8.85 1.62 -7.16
CA LEU A 72 9.04 2.50 -6.01
C LEU A 72 10.49 2.98 -5.88
N ILE A 73 11.47 2.12 -6.12
CA ILE A 73 12.88 2.44 -5.86
C ILE A 73 13.78 2.12 -7.06
N GLU A 74 13.62 0.95 -7.67
CA GLU A 74 14.54 0.41 -8.68
C GLU A 74 14.77 1.34 -9.88
N PRO A 75 13.75 1.99 -10.49
CA PRO A 75 13.98 2.86 -11.64
C PRO A 75 14.86 4.07 -11.35
N ASP A 76 14.74 4.64 -10.15
CA ASP A 76 15.55 5.80 -9.75
C ASP A 76 16.95 5.38 -9.30
N LEU A 77 17.11 4.15 -8.80
CA LEU A 77 18.41 3.56 -8.50
C LEU A 77 19.21 3.33 -9.79
N GLU A 78 18.60 2.68 -10.79
CA GLU A 78 19.21 2.42 -12.09
C GLU A 78 19.62 3.70 -12.84
N LEU A 79 18.84 4.78 -12.67
CA LEU A 79 19.10 6.08 -13.28
C LEU A 79 20.11 6.95 -12.49
N GLY A 80 20.63 6.47 -11.35
CA GLY A 80 21.55 7.22 -10.49
C GLY A 80 20.92 8.48 -9.88
N MET A 81 19.57 8.51 -9.76
CA MET A 81 18.87 9.68 -9.23
C MET A 81 19.17 9.92 -7.75
N PHE A 82 19.37 8.85 -6.99
CA PHE A 82 19.71 8.96 -5.57
C PHE A 82 21.06 9.67 -5.35
N ASP A 83 22.05 9.43 -6.23
CA ASP A 83 23.34 10.13 -6.19
C ASP A 83 23.19 11.63 -6.44
N GLN A 84 22.37 11.97 -7.43
CA GLN A 84 22.08 13.36 -7.75
C GLN A 84 21.37 14.10 -6.61
N TRP A 85 20.45 13.42 -5.89
CA TRP A 85 19.78 14.02 -4.72
C TRP A 85 20.74 14.16 -3.53
N ALA A 86 21.60 13.18 -3.29
CA ALA A 86 22.61 13.23 -2.25
C ALA A 86 23.60 14.41 -2.47
N LEU A 87 24.04 14.64 -3.72
CA LEU A 87 24.86 15.80 -4.09
C LEU A 87 24.16 17.16 -3.81
N ARG A 88 22.82 17.15 -3.77
CA ARG A 88 22.01 18.34 -3.40
C ARG A 88 21.70 18.42 -1.90
N GLY A 89 22.29 17.54 -1.08
CA GLY A 89 22.09 17.50 0.36
C GLY A 89 20.72 16.96 0.80
N ILE A 90 20.03 16.21 -0.07
CA ILE A 90 18.77 15.56 0.27
C ILE A 90 19.07 14.13 0.74
N SER A 91 18.75 13.83 2.02
CA SER A 91 19.00 12.49 2.56
C SER A 91 18.00 11.46 2.04
N GLU A 92 18.42 10.21 2.04
CA GLU A 92 17.62 9.07 1.58
C GLU A 92 16.37 8.86 2.46
N GLU A 93 16.42 9.23 3.74
CA GLU A 93 15.26 9.17 4.64
C GLU A 93 14.15 10.11 4.19
N TRP A 94 14.49 11.34 3.78
CA TRP A 94 13.49 12.28 3.23
C TRP A 94 12.92 11.79 1.92
N ILE A 95 13.74 11.19 1.07
CA ILE A 95 13.28 10.62 -0.20
C ILE A 95 12.36 9.44 0.09
N ALA A 96 12.73 8.55 1.01
CA ALA A 96 11.91 7.42 1.42
C ALA A 96 10.56 7.87 1.99
N LEU A 97 10.52 8.90 2.84
CA LEU A 97 9.28 9.46 3.37
C LEU A 97 8.37 10.00 2.25
N ILE A 98 8.95 10.76 1.33
CA ILE A 98 8.21 11.29 0.16
C ILE A 98 7.65 10.12 -0.67
N ARG A 99 8.43 9.07 -0.85
CA ARG A 99 8.02 7.88 -1.61
C ARG A 99 6.88 7.13 -0.92
N ILE A 100 6.90 7.03 0.42
CA ILE A 100 5.79 6.45 1.21
C ILE A 100 4.51 7.26 0.99
N ILE A 101 4.59 8.60 1.07
CA ILE A 101 3.43 9.48 0.84
C ILE A 101 2.91 9.34 -0.60
N ALA A 102 3.80 9.38 -1.59
CA ALA A 102 3.43 9.25 -2.99
C ALA A 102 2.80 7.89 -3.30
N HIS A 103 3.36 6.81 -2.74
CA HIS A 103 2.83 5.47 -2.89
C HIS A 103 1.44 5.36 -2.25
N TRP A 104 1.27 5.81 -1.00
CA TRP A 104 -0.03 5.81 -0.35
C TRP A 104 -1.08 6.58 -1.14
N LEU A 105 -0.75 7.79 -1.61
CA LEU A 105 -1.66 8.59 -2.43
C LEU A 105 -2.03 7.92 -3.76
N SER A 106 -1.16 7.05 -4.28
CA SER A 106 -1.40 6.38 -5.55
C SER A 106 -2.37 5.19 -5.46
N PHE A 107 -2.48 4.55 -4.32
CA PHE A 107 -3.40 3.40 -4.16
C PHE A 107 -4.43 3.59 -3.04
N GLY A 108 -4.08 4.17 -1.89
CA GLY A 108 -4.96 4.27 -0.72
C GLY A 108 -6.29 4.97 -1.03
N PRO A 109 -6.30 6.28 -1.36
CA PRO A 109 -7.53 6.99 -1.72
C PRO A 109 -8.28 6.38 -2.90
N PRO A 110 -7.62 5.94 -4.00
CA PRO A 110 -8.32 5.23 -5.08
C PRO A 110 -8.99 3.93 -4.65
N LEU A 111 -8.38 3.14 -3.74
CA LEU A 111 -9.01 1.92 -3.21
C LEU A 111 -10.18 2.22 -2.30
N MET A 112 -10.12 3.27 -1.49
CA MET A 112 -11.27 3.72 -0.69
C MET A 112 -12.46 4.07 -1.60
N LEU A 113 -12.24 4.79 -2.69
CA LEU A 113 -13.30 5.03 -3.68
C LEU A 113 -13.81 3.74 -4.33
N ALA A 114 -12.91 2.78 -4.61
CA ALA A 114 -13.28 1.49 -5.18
C ALA A 114 -14.00 0.56 -4.18
N ALA A 115 -13.83 0.76 -2.88
CA ALA A 115 -14.55 0.02 -1.86
C ALA A 115 -16.07 0.29 -1.88
N LEU A 116 -16.51 1.44 -2.39
CA LEU A 116 -17.93 1.76 -2.56
C LEU A 116 -18.63 0.76 -3.50
N PRO A 117 -18.25 0.59 -4.78
CA PRO A 117 -18.84 -0.43 -5.63
C PRO A 117 -18.52 -1.86 -5.17
N ALA A 118 -17.34 -2.11 -4.58
CA ALA A 118 -17.01 -3.42 -4.03
C ALA A 118 -17.94 -3.83 -2.89
N SER A 119 -18.39 -2.90 -2.05
CA SER A 119 -19.33 -3.19 -0.96
C SER A 119 -20.66 -3.74 -1.46
N ALA A 120 -21.16 -3.23 -2.57
CA ALA A 120 -22.39 -3.73 -3.19
C ALA A 120 -22.21 -5.16 -3.72
N LEU A 121 -21.06 -5.48 -4.31
CA LEU A 121 -20.76 -6.83 -4.81
C LEU A 121 -20.58 -7.85 -3.68
N LEU A 122 -20.03 -7.41 -2.55
CA LEU A 122 -19.72 -8.26 -1.39
C LEU A 122 -20.81 -8.29 -0.34
N GLY A 123 -21.98 -7.64 -0.58
CA GLY A 123 -23.08 -7.60 0.37
C GLY A 123 -22.76 -6.86 1.68
N ILE A 124 -21.80 -5.95 1.66
CA ILE A 124 -21.37 -5.15 2.83
C ILE A 124 -22.41 -4.04 3.05
N ASN A 125 -22.97 -3.97 4.26
CA ASN A 125 -23.88 -2.88 4.62
C ASN A 125 -23.14 -1.56 4.94
N GLY A 126 -23.88 -0.46 5.05
CA GLY A 126 -23.29 0.87 5.23
C GLY A 126 -22.50 1.05 6.54
N GLU A 127 -22.88 0.37 7.62
CA GLU A 127 -22.15 0.41 8.89
C GLU A 127 -20.79 -0.31 8.77
N MET A 128 -20.80 -1.51 8.20
CA MET A 128 -19.57 -2.27 7.93
C MET A 128 -18.69 -1.53 6.93
N LEU A 129 -19.25 -0.93 5.88
CA LEU A 129 -18.48 -0.14 4.91
C LEU A 129 -17.76 1.02 5.59
N ARG A 130 -18.43 1.73 6.51
CA ARG A 130 -17.80 2.81 7.27
C ARG A 130 -16.60 2.33 8.09
N LEU A 131 -16.71 1.17 8.73
CA LEU A 131 -15.60 0.57 9.48
C LEU A 131 -14.46 0.15 8.56
N VAL A 132 -14.77 -0.43 7.40
CA VAL A 132 -13.79 -0.75 6.36
C VAL A 132 -13.05 0.50 5.90
N GLU A 133 -13.76 1.57 5.58
CA GLU A 133 -13.16 2.84 5.12
C GLU A 133 -12.23 3.47 6.17
N ILE A 134 -12.67 3.53 7.44
CA ILE A 134 -11.83 4.03 8.52
C ILE A 134 -10.61 3.12 8.70
N GLY A 135 -10.82 1.80 8.65
CA GLY A 135 -9.74 0.82 8.73
C GLY A 135 -8.72 0.98 7.61
N LEU A 136 -9.18 1.13 6.35
CA LEU A 136 -8.31 1.38 5.21
C LEU A 136 -7.55 2.70 5.35
N LEU A 137 -8.22 3.78 5.79
CA LEU A 137 -7.56 5.07 6.01
C LEU A 137 -6.42 4.98 7.03
N VAL A 138 -6.62 4.20 8.08
CA VAL A 138 -5.66 4.06 9.19
C VAL A 138 -4.56 3.04 8.88
N GLY A 139 -4.88 1.94 8.20
CA GLY A 139 -3.93 0.84 7.97
C GLY A 139 -3.14 0.93 6.65
N THR A 140 -3.73 1.50 5.58
CA THR A 140 -3.04 1.56 4.28
C THR A 140 -1.78 2.43 4.26
N PRO A 141 -1.62 3.50 5.09
CA PRO A 141 -0.32 4.18 5.22
C PRO A 141 0.80 3.25 5.70
N GLY A 142 0.50 2.33 6.63
CA GLY A 142 1.44 1.29 7.06
C GLY A 142 1.79 0.30 5.95
N LEU A 143 0.82 -0.08 5.10
CA LEU A 143 1.09 -0.91 3.92
C LEU A 143 2.01 -0.18 2.94
N ALA A 144 1.81 1.13 2.74
CA ALA A 144 2.70 1.94 1.90
C ALA A 144 4.13 2.00 2.45
N ALA A 145 4.27 2.16 3.76
CA ALA A 145 5.55 2.16 4.45
C ALA A 145 6.29 0.83 4.28
N LEU A 146 5.59 -0.30 4.46
CA LEU A 146 6.14 -1.64 4.20
C LEU A 146 6.55 -1.81 2.74
N GLY A 147 5.69 -1.42 1.79
CA GLY A 147 5.96 -1.52 0.36
C GLY A 147 7.25 -0.80 -0.04
N VAL A 148 7.43 0.45 0.41
CA VAL A 148 8.64 1.22 0.12
C VAL A 148 9.88 0.63 0.80
N THR A 149 9.76 0.19 2.05
CA THR A 149 10.88 -0.43 2.78
C THR A 149 11.34 -1.71 2.08
N VAL A 150 10.42 -2.58 1.73
CA VAL A 150 10.74 -3.83 1.05
C VAL A 150 11.25 -3.58 -0.37
N ALA A 151 10.66 -2.61 -1.10
CA ALA A 151 11.19 -2.20 -2.41
C ALA A 151 12.65 -1.73 -2.32
N ALA A 152 13.01 -0.97 -1.27
CA ALA A 152 14.38 -0.53 -1.04
C ALA A 152 15.32 -1.70 -0.71
N LEU A 153 14.88 -2.64 0.11
CA LEU A 153 15.66 -3.83 0.48
C LEU A 153 15.91 -4.80 -0.68
N THR A 154 15.01 -4.82 -1.66
CA THR A 154 15.09 -5.73 -2.83
C THR A 154 15.57 -5.04 -4.10
N ALA A 155 15.81 -3.73 -4.07
CA ALA A 155 16.32 -2.97 -5.20
C ALA A 155 17.72 -3.47 -5.60
N GLY A 156 17.96 -3.58 -6.91
CA GLY A 156 19.20 -4.12 -7.47
C GLY A 156 19.36 -5.64 -7.40
N LEU A 157 18.43 -6.37 -6.78
CA LEU A 157 18.47 -7.84 -6.73
C LEU A 157 17.81 -8.44 -7.97
N ARG A 158 18.37 -9.52 -8.50
CA ARG A 158 17.72 -10.29 -9.57
C ARG A 158 16.39 -10.84 -9.08
N GLY A 159 15.27 -10.43 -9.73
CA GLY A 159 13.93 -10.81 -9.31
C GLY A 159 13.44 -10.05 -8.06
N GLY A 160 14.03 -8.92 -7.74
CA GLY A 160 13.73 -8.09 -6.56
C GLY A 160 12.25 -7.80 -6.37
N ALA A 161 11.53 -7.50 -7.44
CA ALA A 161 10.07 -7.25 -7.38
C ALA A 161 9.28 -8.48 -6.88
N ALA A 162 9.61 -9.69 -7.35
CA ALA A 162 8.96 -10.91 -6.89
C ALA A 162 9.30 -11.23 -5.43
N LEU A 163 10.58 -11.09 -5.06
CA LEU A 163 11.03 -11.25 -3.68
C LEU A 163 10.35 -10.22 -2.76
N GLY A 164 10.25 -8.97 -3.22
CA GLY A 164 9.58 -7.91 -2.50
C GLY A 164 8.11 -8.23 -2.23
N GLY A 165 7.37 -8.68 -3.24
CA GLY A 165 5.98 -9.12 -3.07
C GLY A 165 5.84 -10.23 -2.05
N MET A 166 6.73 -11.23 -2.08
CA MET A 166 6.72 -12.34 -1.11
C MET A 166 7.05 -11.89 0.32
N LEU A 167 7.91 -10.88 0.49
CA LEU A 167 8.28 -10.35 1.82
C LEU A 167 7.20 -9.46 2.42
N VAL A 168 6.50 -8.66 1.61
CA VAL A 168 5.45 -7.76 2.10
C VAL A 168 4.30 -8.54 2.73
N VAL A 169 3.88 -9.67 2.14
CA VAL A 169 2.73 -10.45 2.62
C VAL A 169 2.85 -10.82 4.10
N PRO A 170 3.90 -11.55 4.57
CA PRO A 170 4.00 -11.90 5.97
C PRO A 170 4.20 -10.68 6.89
N LEU A 171 4.90 -9.65 6.44
CA LEU A 171 5.12 -8.43 7.22
C LEU A 171 3.85 -7.59 7.39
N ALA A 172 2.91 -7.68 6.47
CA ALA A 172 1.63 -6.99 6.52
C ALA A 172 0.57 -7.73 7.36
N VAL A 173 0.81 -8.99 7.76
CA VAL A 173 -0.15 -9.78 8.54
C VAL A 173 -0.67 -9.05 9.78
N PRO A 174 0.15 -8.36 10.60
CA PRO A 174 -0.37 -7.63 11.75
C PRO A 174 -1.40 -6.56 11.37
N ILE A 175 -1.14 -5.78 10.31
CA ILE A 175 -2.10 -4.76 9.83
C ILE A 175 -3.38 -5.44 9.33
N LEU A 176 -3.26 -6.55 8.60
CA LEU A 176 -4.40 -7.31 8.09
C LEU A 176 -5.25 -7.87 9.23
N VAL A 177 -4.62 -8.50 10.24
CA VAL A 177 -5.32 -9.09 11.39
C VAL A 177 -6.04 -8.02 12.22
N PHE A 178 -5.37 -6.90 12.50
CA PHE A 178 -5.97 -5.81 13.26
C PHE A 178 -7.04 -5.07 12.46
N GLY A 179 -6.79 -4.87 11.16
CA GLY A 179 -7.75 -4.25 10.25
C GLY A 179 -9.03 -5.06 10.11
N THR A 180 -8.91 -6.38 9.91
CA THR A 180 -10.09 -7.28 9.89
C THR A 180 -10.73 -7.42 11.26
N GLY A 181 -9.93 -7.42 12.33
CA GLY A 181 -10.41 -7.44 13.72
C GLY A 181 -11.25 -6.21 14.08
N SER A 182 -11.07 -5.09 13.40
CA SER A 182 -11.89 -3.88 13.57
C SER A 182 -13.34 -4.06 13.07
N LEU A 183 -13.60 -5.08 12.27
CA LEU A 183 -14.93 -5.37 11.71
C LEU A 183 -15.79 -6.25 12.64
N ALA A 184 -15.20 -6.79 13.70
CA ALA A 184 -15.93 -7.56 14.72
C ALA A 184 -16.67 -6.62 15.68
N SER A 185 -17.65 -7.17 16.40
CA SER A 185 -18.36 -6.46 17.48
C SER A 185 -17.36 -5.95 18.52
N GLY A 186 -17.33 -4.64 18.75
CA GLY A 186 -16.35 -4.01 19.63
C GLY A 186 -15.05 -3.58 18.96
N GLY A 187 -15.03 -3.41 17.63
CA GLY A 187 -13.89 -3.21 16.75
C GLY A 187 -12.99 -1.98 17.01
N ALA A 188 -13.29 -1.11 17.99
CA ALA A 188 -12.45 0.05 18.31
C ALA A 188 -11.01 -0.35 18.67
N SER A 189 -10.81 -1.47 19.36
CA SER A 189 -9.49 -2.00 19.69
C SER A 189 -8.73 -2.46 18.45
N GLY A 190 -9.41 -3.08 17.48
CA GLY A 190 -8.82 -3.47 16.20
C GLY A 190 -8.34 -2.26 15.41
N LEU A 191 -9.15 -1.20 15.32
CA LEU A 191 -8.75 0.07 14.68
C LEU A 191 -7.56 0.71 15.36
N ALA A 192 -7.55 0.74 16.71
CA ALA A 192 -6.45 1.31 17.47
C ALA A 192 -5.14 0.52 17.25
N LEU A 193 -5.21 -0.80 17.22
CA LEU A 193 -4.04 -1.67 16.97
C LEU A 193 -3.55 -1.55 15.50
N ALA A 194 -4.46 -1.48 14.53
CA ALA A 194 -4.10 -1.24 13.13
C ALA A 194 -3.40 0.12 12.98
N GLY A 195 -3.94 1.16 13.66
CA GLY A 195 -3.34 2.49 13.69
C GLY A 195 -1.96 2.50 14.35
N ALA A 196 -1.82 1.85 15.50
CA ALA A 196 -0.55 1.74 16.20
C ALA A 196 0.51 1.02 15.33
N ALA A 197 0.15 -0.10 14.70
CA ALA A 197 1.02 -0.82 13.78
C ALA A 197 1.42 0.05 12.58
N SER A 198 0.46 0.77 11.99
CA SER A 198 0.71 1.69 10.88
C SER A 198 1.66 2.83 11.30
N LEU A 199 1.45 3.45 12.46
CA LEU A 199 2.30 4.51 12.98
C LEU A 199 3.74 4.04 13.26
N VAL A 200 3.90 2.85 13.85
CA VAL A 200 5.24 2.26 14.07
C VAL A 200 5.96 2.06 12.75
N LEU A 201 5.27 1.50 11.76
CA LEU A 201 5.85 1.32 10.43
C LEU A 201 6.21 2.64 9.76
N LEU A 202 5.34 3.66 9.83
CA LEU A 202 5.62 4.99 9.30
C LEU A 202 6.82 5.66 9.99
N ALA A 203 7.00 5.43 11.29
CA ALA A 203 8.13 5.97 12.04
C ALA A 203 9.45 5.30 11.67
N VAL A 204 9.45 3.99 11.44
CA VAL A 204 10.67 3.19 11.18
C VAL A 204 11.05 3.17 9.70
N ALA A 205 10.05 3.09 8.81
CA ALA A 205 10.26 2.87 7.37
C ALA A 205 11.18 3.89 6.69
N PRO A 206 11.11 5.22 6.96
CA PRO A 206 12.03 6.16 6.31
C PRO A 206 13.50 5.86 6.60
N PHE A 207 13.82 5.47 7.83
CA PHE A 207 15.18 5.12 8.23
C PHE A 207 15.62 3.76 7.66
N ALA A 208 14.76 2.76 7.72
CA ALA A 208 15.05 1.43 7.17
C ALA A 208 15.23 1.48 5.65
N ALA A 209 14.30 2.13 4.93
CA ALA A 209 14.39 2.30 3.49
C ALA A 209 15.59 3.20 3.10
N GLY A 210 15.83 4.28 3.84
CA GLY A 210 16.99 5.14 3.60
C GLY A 210 18.32 4.38 3.76
N ALA A 211 18.44 3.55 4.79
CA ALA A 211 19.63 2.71 4.99
C ALA A 211 19.79 1.68 3.86
N ALA A 212 18.67 1.04 3.42
CA ALA A 212 18.70 0.09 2.32
C ALA A 212 19.12 0.76 0.99
N ILE A 213 18.58 1.95 0.68
CA ILE A 213 18.96 2.72 -0.51
C ILE A 213 20.47 3.06 -0.47
N ARG A 214 20.99 3.50 0.67
CA ARG A 214 22.45 3.76 0.80
C ARG A 214 23.28 2.50 0.53
N GLY A 215 22.86 1.35 1.07
CA GLY A 215 23.53 0.07 0.82
C GLY A 215 23.47 -0.39 -0.64
N ALA A 216 22.38 -0.08 -1.35
CA ALA A 216 22.22 -0.45 -2.76
C ALA A 216 23.02 0.46 -3.72
N ARG A 217 23.46 1.65 -3.27
CA ARG A 217 24.28 2.61 -4.05
C ARG A 217 25.78 2.31 -3.98
N GLY A 218 26.25 1.63 -2.94
CA GLY A 218 27.67 1.27 -2.73
C GLY A 218 28.04 0.01 -3.40
#